data_59cb5ebda6c367dc209ad200179e087f
#
_entry.id   59cb5ebda6c367dc209ad200179e087f
#
_cell.length_a   1.000
_cell.length_b   1.000
_cell.length_c   1.000
_cell.angle_alpha   90.00
_cell.angle_beta   90.00
_cell.angle_gamma   90.00
#
_symmetry.space_group_name_H-M   'P 1'
#
loop_
_entity.id
_entity.type
_entity.pdbx_description
1 polymer ?
#
loop_
_entity_poly.entity_id
_entity_poly.type
_entity_poly.pdbx_seq_one_letter_code
_entity_poly.pdbx_strand_id
1 'polypeptide(L)'
;MKTRLISLLLAFSMALTFLPVGAVSAFAAETGSNELDLTPNTGVTITETATYDLLPSKNAQGHLVIDAPGSTVTLNLKGSITIQSLSTYFIQVKQGTLVFNGGDYKIDFNSTAKGLIQIQSGATAIIESGNFEGNEEIINNAGNAVLNGSGHYCTSNTTANTYVVYTSGGSTLTINDGYFYSEANHVIYGANHNKIVINDGTFITEAWNKSTLNLYGSGEAEIHGGTFKSMSSGRVLGTCGVVTIEEQNGKSILFEGEGTQTLVAIIARKGTTLNFKSGTVKSPKSAAIGGEGGETINITGGTIRDSLYGVIVRYNPTAVNVGGNVVFENNVNDIYLNKKDHGIDQRVTITDDYKGTASVGFAEPDENLPVTTLTNGESYQK
;
A
#
# COMPACT_ATOMS: atom_id res chain seq x y z
N MET A 1 4.11 14.76 49.30
CA MET A 1 3.03 13.89 48.80
C MET A 1 2.53 14.28 47.41
N LYS A 2 2.42 15.58 47.06
CA LYS A 2 1.95 16.04 45.73
C LYS A 2 2.86 15.67 44.55
N THR A 3 4.17 15.63 44.74
CA THR A 3 5.14 15.34 43.68
C THR A 3 5.14 13.87 43.21
N ARG A 4 4.81 12.92 44.09
CA ARG A 4 4.73 11.50 43.74
C ARG A 4 3.46 11.13 42.94
N LEU A 5 2.39 11.89 43.16
CA LEU A 5 1.13 11.69 42.40
C LEU A 5 1.26 12.14 40.96
N ILE A 6 1.97 13.24 40.70
CA ILE A 6 2.21 13.76 39.37
C ILE A 6 3.12 12.83 38.57
N SER A 7 4.15 12.25 39.20
CA SER A 7 5.05 11.28 38.56
C SER A 7 4.30 9.98 38.19
N LEU A 8 3.33 9.55 38.97
CA LEU A 8 2.53 8.37 38.70
C LEU A 8 1.54 8.61 37.54
N LEU A 9 0.94 9.80 37.48
CA LEU A 9 0.06 10.17 36.37
C LEU A 9 0.82 10.32 35.04
N LEU A 10 2.05 10.88 35.08
CA LEU A 10 2.88 11.00 33.89
C LEU A 10 3.38 9.62 33.41
N ALA A 11 3.72 8.71 34.32
CA ALA A 11 4.11 7.34 33.97
C ALA A 11 2.92 6.55 33.35
N PHE A 12 1.69 6.81 33.83
CA PHE A 12 0.50 6.17 33.29
C PHE A 12 0.12 6.73 31.89
N SER A 13 0.33 8.02 31.66
CA SER A 13 0.08 8.62 30.35
C SER A 13 1.15 8.22 29.31
N MET A 14 2.42 8.03 29.70
CA MET A 14 3.45 7.51 28.82
C MET A 14 3.31 6.01 28.53
N ALA A 15 2.78 5.23 29.48
CA ALA A 15 2.53 3.80 29.26
C ALA A 15 1.39 3.55 28.25
N LEU A 16 0.44 4.51 28.11
CA LEU A 16 -0.65 4.40 27.14
C LEU A 16 -0.21 4.71 25.70
N THR A 17 0.91 5.41 25.51
CA THR A 17 1.42 5.78 24.17
C THR A 17 2.35 4.73 23.56
N PHE A 18 2.74 3.69 24.32
CA PHE A 18 3.62 2.61 23.86
C PHE A 18 2.98 1.22 23.83
N LEU A 19 1.66 1.13 23.94
CA LEU A 19 1.00 -0.13 23.63
C LEU A 19 1.08 -0.32 22.10
N PRO A 20 1.70 -1.42 21.63
CA PRO A 20 1.61 -1.74 20.21
C PRO A 20 0.14 -1.84 19.83
N VAL A 21 -0.23 -1.23 18.72
CA VAL A 21 -1.61 -1.19 18.19
C VAL A 21 -2.18 -2.60 17.96
N GLY A 22 -1.41 -3.65 18.20
CA GLY A 22 -1.81 -5.07 18.13
C GLY A 22 -2.41 -5.67 19.40
N ALA A 23 -2.64 -4.91 20.47
CA ALA A 23 -3.18 -5.46 21.73
C ALA A 23 -4.46 -4.74 22.20
N VAL A 24 -5.35 -4.39 21.32
CA VAL A 24 -6.75 -4.21 21.70
C VAL A 24 -7.43 -5.57 21.56
N SER A 25 -7.10 -6.47 22.50
CA SER A 25 -7.95 -7.62 22.74
C SER A 25 -9.31 -7.06 23.14
N ALA A 26 -10.30 -7.23 22.27
CA ALA A 26 -11.66 -6.88 22.58
C ALA A 26 -12.08 -7.56 23.88
N PHE A 27 -12.35 -6.79 24.92
CA PHE A 27 -13.21 -7.24 25.98
C PHE A 27 -14.64 -7.25 25.41
N ALA A 28 -14.93 -8.29 24.62
CA ALA A 28 -16.31 -8.62 24.30
C ALA A 28 -16.93 -9.13 25.61
N ALA A 29 -17.92 -8.44 26.12
CA ALA A 29 -18.86 -9.07 27.04
C ALA A 29 -19.37 -10.33 26.33
N GLU A 30 -19.35 -11.50 26.99
CA GLU A 30 -19.94 -12.73 26.49
C GLU A 30 -21.45 -12.57 26.34
N THR A 31 -21.89 -11.89 25.31
CA THR A 31 -23.24 -12.03 24.77
C THR A 31 -23.12 -13.09 23.70
N GLY A 32 -23.89 -14.17 23.81
CA GLY A 32 -23.87 -15.27 22.86
C GLY A 32 -23.91 -14.78 21.41
N SER A 33 -23.20 -15.46 20.50
CA SER A 33 -23.21 -15.11 19.08
C SER A 33 -24.61 -15.32 18.49
N ASN A 34 -25.07 -14.35 17.70
CA ASN A 34 -26.31 -14.49 16.93
C ASN A 34 -25.96 -15.02 15.55
N GLU A 35 -26.71 -16.00 15.06
CA GLU A 35 -26.51 -16.52 13.70
C GLU A 35 -27.13 -15.59 12.65
N LEU A 36 -26.37 -15.32 11.60
CA LEU A 36 -26.80 -14.55 10.42
C LEU A 36 -26.74 -15.42 9.17
N ASP A 37 -27.91 -15.70 8.62
CA ASP A 37 -28.06 -16.31 7.29
C ASP A 37 -28.34 -15.20 6.26
N LEU A 38 -27.38 -15.00 5.34
CA LEU A 38 -27.49 -14.03 4.26
C LEU A 38 -27.90 -14.68 2.93
N THR A 39 -28.40 -15.94 2.95
CA THR A 39 -28.94 -16.61 1.77
C THR A 39 -30.17 -15.88 1.20
N PRO A 40 -31.14 -15.40 2.01
CA PRO A 40 -32.24 -14.61 1.49
C PRO A 40 -31.77 -13.24 0.94
N ASN A 41 -32.44 -12.77 -0.10
CA ASN A 41 -32.22 -11.44 -0.66
C ASN A 41 -32.81 -10.33 0.25
N THR A 42 -32.28 -10.23 1.46
CA THR A 42 -32.70 -9.25 2.46
C THR A 42 -31.49 -8.52 3.02
N GLY A 43 -31.65 -7.21 3.28
CA GLY A 43 -30.67 -6.44 4.01
C GLY A 43 -30.84 -6.62 5.51
N VAL A 44 -29.76 -6.85 6.23
CA VAL A 44 -29.73 -6.85 7.70
C VAL A 44 -28.99 -5.60 8.17
N THR A 45 -29.61 -4.82 9.06
CA THR A 45 -28.96 -3.66 9.66
C THR A 45 -28.71 -3.93 11.15
N ILE A 46 -27.46 -3.71 11.56
CA ILE A 46 -27.01 -3.82 12.96
C ILE A 46 -26.74 -2.43 13.48
N THR A 47 -27.36 -2.09 14.63
CA THR A 47 -27.33 -0.73 15.20
C THR A 47 -26.69 -0.65 16.59
N GLU A 48 -26.23 -1.79 17.13
CA GLU A 48 -25.67 -1.88 18.48
C GLU A 48 -24.48 -2.83 18.55
N THR A 49 -23.77 -2.82 19.66
CA THR A 49 -22.67 -3.76 19.91
C THR A 49 -23.21 -5.18 19.98
N ALA A 50 -22.68 -6.04 19.13
CA ALA A 50 -23.04 -7.46 19.11
C ALA A 50 -21.98 -8.31 18.42
N THR A 51 -22.03 -9.61 18.68
CA THR A 51 -21.25 -10.61 17.96
C THR A 51 -22.20 -11.49 17.15
N TYR A 52 -21.89 -11.67 15.89
CA TYR A 52 -22.66 -12.50 14.96
C TYR A 52 -21.79 -13.55 14.31
N ASP A 53 -22.34 -14.72 14.14
CA ASP A 53 -21.79 -15.81 13.36
C ASP A 53 -22.43 -15.80 11.96
N LEU A 54 -21.63 -15.52 10.94
CA LEU A 54 -22.06 -15.58 9.53
C LEU A 54 -22.08 -17.04 9.08
N LEU A 55 -23.27 -17.53 8.78
CA LEU A 55 -23.46 -18.92 8.37
C LEU A 55 -22.97 -19.16 6.94
N PRO A 56 -22.45 -20.36 6.63
CA PRO A 56 -22.03 -20.72 5.29
C PRO A 56 -23.18 -20.65 4.29
N SER A 57 -22.93 -20.16 3.09
CA SER A 57 -23.92 -20.10 2.02
C SER A 57 -23.28 -20.29 0.65
N LYS A 58 -23.92 -21.09 -0.20
CA LYS A 58 -23.54 -21.22 -1.62
C LYS A 58 -24.28 -20.25 -2.54
N ASN A 59 -25.18 -19.46 -1.99
CA ASN A 59 -26.04 -18.55 -2.76
C ASN A 59 -26.48 -17.36 -1.88
N ALA A 60 -25.51 -16.65 -1.30
CA ALA A 60 -25.81 -15.45 -0.52
C ALA A 60 -26.32 -14.34 -1.45
N GLN A 61 -27.48 -13.77 -1.14
CA GLN A 61 -28.09 -12.66 -1.86
C GLN A 61 -28.39 -11.48 -0.92
N GLY A 62 -28.31 -11.70 0.37
CA GLY A 62 -28.44 -10.67 1.40
C GLY A 62 -27.18 -9.80 1.53
N HIS A 63 -27.35 -8.65 2.14
CA HIS A 63 -26.25 -7.75 2.50
C HIS A 63 -26.35 -7.30 3.94
N LEU A 64 -25.25 -6.83 4.49
CA LEU A 64 -25.14 -6.40 5.86
C LEU A 64 -24.81 -4.91 5.94
N VAL A 65 -25.54 -4.18 6.76
CA VAL A 65 -25.26 -2.78 7.08
C VAL A 65 -24.96 -2.65 8.56
N ILE A 66 -23.79 -2.12 8.88
CA ILE A 66 -23.40 -1.75 10.24
C ILE A 66 -23.60 -0.25 10.37
N ASP A 67 -24.60 0.15 11.15
CA ASP A 67 -24.96 1.52 11.43
C ASP A 67 -25.07 1.70 12.95
N ALA A 68 -23.94 1.51 13.64
CA ALA A 68 -23.83 1.34 15.08
C ALA A 68 -22.87 2.37 15.69
N PRO A 69 -23.24 3.65 15.75
CA PRO A 69 -22.35 4.72 16.19
C PRO A 69 -21.81 4.49 17.60
N GLY A 70 -20.47 4.59 17.74
CA GLY A 70 -19.76 4.34 19.00
C GLY A 70 -19.72 2.87 19.45
N SER A 71 -20.26 1.95 18.65
CA SER A 71 -20.35 0.53 18.97
C SER A 71 -19.40 -0.31 18.12
N THR A 72 -19.10 -1.53 18.61
CA THR A 72 -18.32 -2.52 17.90
C THR A 72 -19.19 -3.73 17.57
N VAL A 73 -19.19 -4.08 16.29
CA VAL A 73 -19.87 -5.28 15.76
C VAL A 73 -18.80 -6.28 15.36
N THR A 74 -18.85 -7.48 15.91
CA THR A 74 -17.96 -8.58 15.56
C THR A 74 -18.67 -9.56 14.65
N LEU A 75 -18.08 -9.89 13.52
CA LEU A 75 -18.56 -10.89 12.57
C LEU A 75 -17.56 -12.04 12.50
N ASN A 76 -18.02 -13.24 12.80
CA ASN A 76 -17.23 -14.47 12.68
C ASN A 76 -17.76 -15.30 11.51
N LEU A 77 -16.95 -15.62 10.55
CA LEU A 77 -17.33 -16.53 9.47
C LEU A 77 -17.29 -17.98 9.95
N LYS A 78 -18.38 -18.71 9.77
CA LYS A 78 -18.50 -20.12 10.20
C LYS A 78 -18.40 -21.12 9.06
N GLY A 79 -18.15 -20.65 7.86
CA GLY A 79 -17.96 -21.44 6.67
C GLY A 79 -17.86 -20.54 5.45
N SER A 80 -17.53 -21.12 4.32
CA SER A 80 -17.37 -20.33 3.10
C SER A 80 -18.71 -19.81 2.58
N ILE A 81 -18.67 -18.60 2.01
CA ILE A 81 -19.82 -17.92 1.43
C ILE A 81 -19.56 -17.67 -0.05
N THR A 82 -20.52 -18.01 -0.91
CA THR A 82 -20.54 -17.60 -2.31
C THR A 82 -21.67 -16.61 -2.53
N ILE A 83 -21.31 -15.40 -2.99
CA ILE A 83 -22.27 -14.33 -3.27
C ILE A 83 -22.67 -14.42 -4.74
N GLN A 84 -23.98 -14.54 -5.02
CA GLN A 84 -24.47 -14.77 -6.37
C GLN A 84 -24.89 -13.49 -7.10
N SER A 85 -25.58 -12.60 -6.45
CA SER A 85 -26.09 -11.38 -7.07
C SER A 85 -26.40 -10.34 -6.04
N LEU A 86 -25.65 -9.22 -6.07
CA LEU A 86 -25.89 -8.07 -5.24
C LEU A 86 -25.73 -6.81 -6.07
N SER A 87 -26.65 -5.85 -5.93
CA SER A 87 -26.53 -4.52 -6.54
C SER A 87 -25.72 -3.53 -5.67
N THR A 88 -25.22 -3.97 -4.55
CA THR A 88 -24.50 -3.18 -3.54
C THR A 88 -23.28 -3.92 -3.00
N TYR A 89 -22.61 -3.36 -1.99
CA TYR A 89 -21.57 -4.07 -1.25
C TYR A 89 -22.20 -5.12 -0.32
N PHE A 90 -21.47 -6.24 -0.14
CA PHE A 90 -21.94 -7.31 0.75
C PHE A 90 -21.97 -6.85 2.22
N ILE A 91 -20.94 -6.12 2.66
CA ILE A 91 -20.89 -5.49 3.98
C ILE A 91 -20.69 -3.99 3.81
N GLN A 92 -21.53 -3.18 4.43
CA GLN A 92 -21.40 -1.74 4.48
C GLN A 92 -21.24 -1.27 5.92
N VAL A 93 -20.13 -0.65 6.24
CA VAL A 93 -19.87 -0.05 7.56
C VAL A 93 -20.13 1.45 7.44
N LYS A 94 -21.33 1.87 7.85
CA LYS A 94 -21.75 3.27 7.79
C LYS A 94 -21.26 4.06 8.98
N GLN A 95 -21.38 3.47 10.17
CA GLN A 95 -20.95 4.06 11.44
C GLN A 95 -20.52 2.94 12.40
N GLY A 96 -19.63 3.27 13.36
CA GLY A 96 -19.11 2.34 14.34
C GLY A 96 -17.91 1.56 13.84
N THR A 97 -17.64 0.44 14.48
CA THR A 97 -16.49 -0.41 14.21
C THR A 97 -16.94 -1.82 13.84
N LEU A 98 -16.49 -2.31 12.69
CA LEU A 98 -16.55 -3.71 12.31
C LEU A 98 -15.26 -4.41 12.76
N VAL A 99 -15.36 -5.55 13.41
CA VAL A 99 -14.28 -6.53 13.56
C VAL A 99 -14.69 -7.79 12.78
N PHE A 100 -13.92 -8.17 11.78
CA PHE A 100 -14.23 -9.30 10.92
C PHE A 100 -13.20 -10.43 11.10
N ASN A 101 -13.67 -11.60 11.49
CA ASN A 101 -12.89 -12.81 11.69
C ASN A 101 -13.30 -13.87 10.64
N GLY A 102 -12.59 -13.93 9.53
CA GLY A 102 -12.89 -14.89 8.44
C GLY A 102 -12.26 -16.27 8.66
N GLY A 103 -11.21 -16.37 9.49
CA GLY A 103 -10.45 -17.61 9.63
C GLY A 103 -9.90 -18.09 8.29
N ASP A 104 -9.94 -19.39 8.06
CA ASP A 104 -9.51 -20.00 6.79
C ASP A 104 -10.64 -20.09 5.73
N TYR A 105 -11.82 -19.60 6.07
CA TYR A 105 -12.96 -19.64 5.17
C TYR A 105 -12.88 -18.60 4.05
N LYS A 106 -13.51 -18.92 2.92
CA LYS A 106 -13.52 -18.09 1.72
C LYS A 106 -14.84 -17.35 1.56
N ILE A 107 -14.76 -16.07 1.19
CA ILE A 107 -15.87 -15.36 0.56
C ILE A 107 -15.55 -15.19 -0.92
N ASP A 108 -16.38 -15.82 -1.76
CA ASP A 108 -16.30 -15.78 -3.21
C ASP A 108 -17.43 -14.89 -3.76
N PHE A 109 -17.09 -13.87 -4.54
CA PHE A 109 -18.08 -12.95 -5.09
C PHE A 109 -17.84 -12.71 -6.60
N ASN A 110 -18.21 -13.70 -7.39
CA ASN A 110 -18.22 -13.62 -8.87
C ASN A 110 -19.54 -13.02 -9.41
N SER A 111 -20.03 -11.98 -8.76
CA SER A 111 -21.36 -11.43 -9.01
C SER A 111 -21.34 -10.02 -9.57
N THR A 112 -22.54 -9.47 -9.81
CA THR A 112 -22.76 -8.04 -10.12
C THR A 112 -22.66 -7.12 -8.91
N ALA A 113 -22.15 -7.59 -7.77
CA ALA A 113 -21.91 -6.76 -6.59
C ALA A 113 -20.98 -5.59 -6.91
N LYS A 114 -21.11 -4.49 -6.19
CA LYS A 114 -20.18 -3.37 -6.30
C LYS A 114 -18.83 -3.65 -5.65
N GLY A 115 -18.78 -4.63 -4.78
CA GLY A 115 -17.62 -5.02 -4.01
C GLY A 115 -18.01 -5.75 -2.72
N LEU A 116 -17.01 -6.11 -1.93
CA LEU A 116 -17.25 -6.90 -0.73
C LEU A 116 -17.50 -6.02 0.50
N ILE A 117 -16.56 -5.16 0.87
CA ILE A 117 -16.65 -4.33 2.08
C ILE A 117 -16.54 -2.85 1.71
N GLN A 118 -17.54 -2.06 2.11
CA GLN A 118 -17.50 -0.61 2.03
C GLN A 118 -17.39 -0.01 3.42
N ILE A 119 -16.43 0.88 3.63
CA ILE A 119 -16.23 1.59 4.88
C ILE A 119 -16.48 3.08 4.60
N GLN A 120 -17.51 3.63 5.21
CA GLN A 120 -17.86 5.05 5.03
C GLN A 120 -17.03 5.96 5.93
N SER A 121 -17.01 7.24 5.61
CA SER A 121 -16.28 8.24 6.38
C SER A 121 -16.71 8.24 7.85
N GLY A 122 -15.75 8.21 8.76
CA GLY A 122 -15.96 8.11 10.21
C GLY A 122 -16.19 6.70 10.75
N ALA A 123 -16.38 5.71 9.87
CA ALA A 123 -16.47 4.30 10.27
C ALA A 123 -15.11 3.62 10.29
N THR A 124 -14.99 2.50 11.00
CA THR A 124 -13.79 1.68 11.10
C THR A 124 -14.09 0.24 10.74
N ALA A 125 -13.21 -0.40 9.98
CA ALA A 125 -13.21 -1.85 9.82
C ALA A 125 -11.84 -2.43 10.15
N ILE A 126 -11.83 -3.48 10.96
CA ILE A 126 -10.67 -4.26 11.35
C ILE A 126 -10.89 -5.67 10.80
N ILE A 127 -10.09 -6.07 9.83
CA ILE A 127 -10.14 -7.40 9.23
C ILE A 127 -9.00 -8.22 9.84
N GLU A 128 -9.35 -9.12 10.73
CA GLU A 128 -8.36 -9.94 11.45
C GLU A 128 -7.85 -11.11 10.60
N SER A 129 -8.71 -11.66 9.75
CA SER A 129 -8.39 -12.78 8.85
C SER A 129 -9.49 -12.99 7.81
N GLY A 130 -9.21 -13.81 6.80
CA GLY A 130 -10.18 -14.26 5.81
C GLY A 130 -9.59 -14.39 4.42
N ASN A 131 -10.25 -15.17 3.57
CA ASN A 131 -9.89 -15.36 2.17
C ASN A 131 -10.98 -14.74 1.29
N PHE A 132 -10.64 -13.70 0.56
CA PHE A 132 -11.57 -12.93 -0.26
C PHE A 132 -11.16 -13.05 -1.72
N GLU A 133 -12.06 -13.56 -2.56
CA GLU A 133 -11.80 -13.75 -3.97
C GLU A 133 -13.00 -13.33 -4.79
N GLY A 134 -12.76 -12.55 -5.83
CA GLY A 134 -13.85 -12.10 -6.69
C GLY A 134 -13.41 -11.26 -7.86
N ASN A 135 -14.40 -10.77 -8.60
CA ASN A 135 -14.20 -9.97 -9.79
C ASN A 135 -14.48 -8.47 -9.60
N GLU A 136 -14.75 -8.04 -8.37
CA GLU A 136 -15.01 -6.65 -8.03
C GLU A 136 -14.11 -6.20 -6.86
N GLU A 137 -14.28 -4.98 -6.40
CA GLU A 137 -13.52 -4.36 -5.32
C GLU A 137 -13.68 -5.13 -4.00
N ILE A 138 -12.58 -5.53 -3.35
CA ILE A 138 -12.66 -6.22 -2.06
C ILE A 138 -12.94 -5.19 -0.95
N ILE A 139 -12.15 -4.12 -0.91
CA ILE A 139 -12.33 -3.09 0.12
C ILE A 139 -12.42 -1.71 -0.53
N ASN A 140 -13.52 -1.03 -0.30
CA ASN A 140 -13.72 0.39 -0.59
C ASN A 140 -13.68 1.18 0.71
N ASN A 141 -12.58 1.87 0.94
CA ASN A 141 -12.33 2.57 2.20
C ASN A 141 -12.43 4.08 2.04
N ALA A 142 -13.42 4.69 2.66
CA ALA A 142 -13.53 6.13 2.88
C ALA A 142 -13.42 6.52 4.37
N GLY A 143 -13.22 5.55 5.25
CA GLY A 143 -13.07 5.71 6.69
C GLY A 143 -11.70 5.25 7.18
N ASN A 144 -11.69 4.33 8.10
CA ASN A 144 -10.49 3.75 8.69
C ASN A 144 -10.48 2.22 8.49
N ALA A 145 -9.50 1.69 7.77
CA ALA A 145 -9.32 0.26 7.54
C ALA A 145 -8.02 -0.24 8.17
N VAL A 146 -8.12 -1.35 8.90
CA VAL A 146 -6.98 -2.07 9.45
C VAL A 146 -7.06 -3.52 9.01
N LEU A 147 -6.04 -4.00 8.29
CA LEU A 147 -5.96 -5.36 7.79
C LEU A 147 -4.85 -6.09 8.56
N ASN A 148 -5.29 -7.01 9.42
CA ASN A 148 -4.41 -7.79 10.28
C ASN A 148 -4.23 -9.21 9.71
N GLY A 149 -3.13 -9.86 10.07
CA GLY A 149 -2.91 -11.27 9.81
C GLY A 149 -2.76 -11.66 8.34
N SER A 150 -2.76 -12.96 8.08
CA SER A 150 -2.45 -13.59 6.79
C SER A 150 -3.65 -13.70 5.84
N GLY A 151 -4.53 -12.71 5.80
CA GLY A 151 -5.67 -12.71 4.87
C GLY A 151 -5.25 -12.76 3.40
N HIS A 152 -6.09 -13.39 2.56
CA HIS A 152 -5.92 -13.42 1.11
C HIS A 152 -6.96 -12.53 0.45
N TYR A 153 -6.50 -11.58 -0.37
CA TYR A 153 -7.33 -10.59 -1.06
C TYR A 153 -7.02 -10.63 -2.55
N CYS A 154 -7.85 -11.31 -3.34
CA CYS A 154 -7.58 -11.58 -4.74
C CYS A 154 -8.70 -11.08 -5.65
N THR A 155 -8.35 -10.34 -6.71
CA THR A 155 -9.29 -9.95 -7.77
C THR A 155 -8.84 -10.42 -9.13
N SER A 156 -9.79 -10.94 -9.91
CA SER A 156 -9.60 -11.42 -11.29
C SER A 156 -10.31 -10.58 -12.34
N ASN A 157 -10.88 -9.43 -11.97
CA ASN A 157 -11.67 -8.62 -12.90
C ASN A 157 -10.80 -7.91 -13.93
N THR A 158 -11.19 -8.06 -15.21
CA THR A 158 -10.57 -7.37 -16.36
C THR A 158 -11.21 -6.01 -16.68
N THR A 159 -12.25 -5.61 -15.95
CA THR A 159 -12.90 -4.30 -16.18
C THR A 159 -12.11 -3.16 -15.54
N ALA A 160 -12.24 -1.97 -16.10
CA ALA A 160 -11.57 -0.78 -15.60
C ALA A 160 -12.06 -0.40 -14.20
N ASN A 161 -11.14 0.07 -13.34
CA ASN A 161 -11.40 0.62 -12.00
C ASN A 161 -11.81 -0.36 -10.91
N THR A 162 -11.42 -1.62 -11.02
CA THR A 162 -11.57 -2.61 -9.95
C THR A 162 -10.23 -2.76 -9.22
N TYR A 163 -10.20 -2.55 -7.93
CA TYR A 163 -8.99 -2.62 -7.10
C TYR A 163 -9.17 -3.69 -6.01
N VAL A 164 -8.10 -4.27 -5.52
CA VAL A 164 -8.18 -5.08 -4.31
C VAL A 164 -8.57 -4.19 -3.14
N VAL A 165 -7.84 -3.08 -2.97
CA VAL A 165 -8.17 -2.05 -1.98
C VAL A 165 -8.21 -0.69 -2.66
N TYR A 166 -9.36 -0.04 -2.60
CA TYR A 166 -9.52 1.39 -2.92
C TYR A 166 -9.58 2.18 -1.62
N THR A 167 -8.81 3.25 -1.51
CA THR A 167 -8.85 4.13 -0.34
C THR A 167 -8.92 5.59 -0.79
N SER A 168 -9.89 6.34 -0.29
CA SER A 168 -10.25 7.68 -0.78
C SER A 168 -10.13 8.77 0.28
N GLY A 169 -10.30 10.00 -0.14
CA GLY A 169 -10.00 11.23 0.55
C GLY A 169 -10.27 11.29 2.05
N GLY A 170 -9.23 11.55 2.84
CA GLY A 170 -9.29 11.66 4.30
C GLY A 170 -9.32 10.32 5.04
N SER A 171 -9.26 9.20 4.31
CA SER A 171 -9.27 7.86 4.92
C SER A 171 -7.89 7.43 5.41
N THR A 172 -7.88 6.43 6.29
CA THR A 172 -6.65 5.75 6.71
C THR A 172 -6.70 4.27 6.34
N LEU A 173 -5.57 3.73 5.92
CA LEU A 173 -5.38 2.32 5.63
C LEU A 173 -4.11 1.83 6.34
N THR A 174 -4.25 0.85 7.21
CA THR A 174 -3.12 0.16 7.83
C THR A 174 -3.15 -1.30 7.40
N ILE A 175 -2.07 -1.80 6.83
CA ILE A 175 -1.89 -3.20 6.48
C ILE A 175 -0.74 -3.75 7.32
N ASN A 176 -1.06 -4.68 8.21
CA ASN A 176 -0.07 -5.30 9.07
C ASN A 176 0.54 -6.56 8.45
N ASP A 177 -0.23 -7.27 7.62
CA ASP A 177 0.21 -8.42 6.83
C ASP A 177 -0.89 -8.79 5.83
N GLY A 178 -0.63 -9.77 4.95
CA GLY A 178 -1.60 -10.35 4.03
C GLY A 178 -1.04 -10.60 2.65
N TYR A 179 -1.80 -11.34 1.86
CA TYR A 179 -1.51 -11.58 0.45
C TYR A 179 -2.54 -10.87 -0.42
N PHE A 180 -2.08 -9.97 -1.28
CA PHE A 180 -2.90 -9.11 -2.13
C PHE A 180 -2.54 -9.34 -3.59
N TYR A 181 -3.50 -9.78 -4.37
CA TYR A 181 -3.28 -10.13 -5.78
C TYR A 181 -4.34 -9.49 -6.69
N SER A 182 -3.88 -8.92 -7.78
CA SER A 182 -4.76 -8.42 -8.85
C SER A 182 -4.26 -8.91 -10.20
N GLU A 183 -5.12 -9.63 -10.92
CA GLU A 183 -4.82 -10.10 -12.27
C GLU A 183 -4.83 -8.95 -13.29
N ALA A 184 -5.74 -7.99 -13.16
CA ALA A 184 -6.04 -7.06 -14.23
C ALA A 184 -5.99 -5.57 -13.85
N ASN A 185 -5.70 -5.23 -12.57
CA ASN A 185 -5.71 -3.84 -12.13
C ASN A 185 -4.66 -3.55 -11.05
N HIS A 186 -4.77 -2.37 -10.43
CA HIS A 186 -3.96 -2.02 -9.26
C HIS A 186 -4.36 -2.90 -8.07
N VAL A 187 -3.39 -3.26 -7.24
CA VAL A 187 -3.67 -3.92 -5.97
C VAL A 187 -4.23 -2.90 -4.98
N ILE A 188 -3.47 -1.85 -4.70
CA ILE A 188 -3.94 -0.74 -3.86
C ILE A 188 -4.01 0.53 -4.70
N TYR A 189 -5.15 1.20 -4.65
CA TYR A 189 -5.34 2.52 -5.22
C TYR A 189 -5.67 3.52 -4.10
N GLY A 190 -4.71 4.42 -3.83
CA GLY A 190 -4.88 5.51 -2.88
C GLY A 190 -5.23 6.81 -3.60
N ALA A 191 -6.42 7.35 -3.35
CA ALA A 191 -6.84 8.65 -3.86
C ALA A 191 -6.52 9.77 -2.86
N ASN A 192 -6.75 11.02 -3.24
CA ASN A 192 -6.34 12.25 -2.53
C ASN A 192 -6.47 12.23 -1.00
N HIS A 193 -5.50 12.82 -0.30
CA HIS A 193 -5.52 13.13 1.14
C HIS A 193 -5.71 11.94 2.07
N ASN A 194 -5.22 10.77 1.69
CA ASN A 194 -5.24 9.59 2.54
C ASN A 194 -3.92 9.40 3.31
N LYS A 195 -3.98 8.56 4.35
CA LYS A 195 -2.80 8.03 5.02
C LYS A 195 -2.76 6.51 4.87
N ILE A 196 -1.65 5.99 4.34
CA ILE A 196 -1.44 4.56 4.14
C ILE A 196 -0.19 4.13 4.92
N VAL A 197 -0.34 3.09 5.74
CA VAL A 197 0.77 2.44 6.45
C VAL A 197 0.81 0.97 6.08
N ILE A 198 1.93 0.49 5.57
CA ILE A 198 2.14 -0.92 5.25
C ILE A 198 3.29 -1.43 6.10
N ASN A 199 2.97 -2.31 7.04
CA ASN A 199 3.95 -2.89 7.95
C ASN A 199 4.55 -4.19 7.41
N ASP A 200 3.78 -4.96 6.63
CA ASP A 200 4.23 -6.17 5.93
C ASP A 200 3.19 -6.61 4.88
N GLY A 201 3.45 -7.72 4.19
CA GLY A 201 2.56 -8.36 3.26
C GLY A 201 3.17 -8.63 1.90
N THR A 202 2.43 -9.33 1.06
CA THR A 202 2.81 -9.63 -0.32
C THR A 202 1.79 -9.03 -1.28
N PHE A 203 2.24 -8.21 -2.20
CA PHE A 203 1.40 -7.45 -3.13
C PHE A 203 1.84 -7.74 -4.55
N ILE A 204 0.96 -8.31 -5.37
CA ILE A 204 1.29 -8.73 -6.74
C ILE A 204 0.24 -8.23 -7.72
N THR A 205 0.67 -7.58 -8.80
CA THR A 205 -0.18 -7.34 -9.97
C THR A 205 0.39 -7.98 -11.22
N GLU A 206 -0.46 -8.63 -12.00
CA GLU A 206 -0.15 -9.11 -13.34
C GLU A 206 -0.63 -8.15 -14.44
N ALA A 207 -1.34 -7.12 -14.04
CA ALA A 207 -2.00 -6.20 -14.96
C ALA A 207 -1.01 -5.38 -15.79
N TRP A 208 -1.25 -5.34 -17.11
CA TRP A 208 -0.50 -4.48 -18.01
C TRP A 208 -0.78 -2.99 -17.71
N ASN A 209 0.28 -2.17 -17.66
CA ASN A 209 0.22 -0.72 -17.42
C ASN A 209 -0.51 -0.30 -16.11
N LYS A 210 -0.51 -1.18 -15.11
CA LYS A 210 -1.03 -0.88 -13.77
C LYS A 210 0.11 -0.91 -12.74
N SER A 211 -0.14 -0.43 -11.57
CA SER A 211 0.83 -0.43 -10.46
C SER A 211 0.37 -1.36 -9.36
N THR A 212 1.27 -2.02 -8.70
CA THR A 212 0.95 -2.76 -7.47
C THR A 212 0.39 -1.80 -6.42
N LEU A 213 1.12 -0.72 -6.15
CA LEU A 213 0.62 0.41 -5.37
C LEU A 213 0.49 1.63 -6.28
N ASN A 214 -0.69 2.20 -6.40
CA ASN A 214 -0.94 3.43 -7.13
C ASN A 214 -1.47 4.50 -6.20
N LEU A 215 -0.57 5.32 -5.68
CA LEU A 215 -0.92 6.46 -4.84
C LEU A 215 -1.17 7.67 -5.74
N TYR A 216 -2.33 8.28 -5.64
CA TYR A 216 -2.73 9.40 -6.48
C TYR A 216 -3.17 10.60 -5.65
N GLY A 217 -2.76 11.80 -6.04
CA GLY A 217 -3.08 13.03 -5.34
C GLY A 217 -2.11 13.34 -4.19
N SER A 218 -2.54 14.16 -3.24
CA SER A 218 -1.77 14.49 -2.05
C SER A 218 -2.15 13.54 -0.92
N GLY A 219 -1.19 12.86 -0.33
CA GLY A 219 -1.39 11.94 0.79
C GLY A 219 -0.06 11.59 1.42
N GLU A 220 -0.09 10.72 2.41
CA GLU A 220 1.08 10.21 3.08
C GLU A 220 1.09 8.68 2.99
N ALA A 221 2.25 8.11 2.72
CA ALA A 221 2.44 6.67 2.80
C ALA A 221 3.75 6.33 3.52
N GLU A 222 3.65 5.37 4.42
CA GLU A 222 4.77 4.79 5.15
C GLU A 222 4.82 3.29 4.84
N ILE A 223 5.95 2.80 4.35
CA ILE A 223 6.15 1.39 4.01
C ILE A 223 7.31 0.86 4.85
N HIS A 224 7.00 -0.07 5.75
CA HIS A 224 7.93 -0.59 6.74
C HIS A 224 8.35 -2.04 6.50
N GLY A 225 7.64 -2.75 5.62
CA GLY A 225 7.91 -4.13 5.25
C GLY A 225 7.13 -4.55 4.02
N GLY A 226 7.39 -5.76 3.52
CA GLY A 226 6.62 -6.41 2.49
C GLY A 226 7.30 -6.58 1.15
N THR A 227 6.68 -7.40 0.32
CA THR A 227 7.11 -7.70 -1.05
C THR A 227 6.10 -7.16 -2.04
N PHE A 228 6.56 -6.33 -2.96
CA PHE A 228 5.74 -5.65 -3.96
C PHE A 228 6.22 -6.04 -5.36
N LYS A 229 5.36 -6.67 -6.15
CA LYS A 229 5.72 -7.17 -7.48
C LYS A 229 4.76 -6.69 -8.56
N SER A 230 5.35 -6.22 -9.67
CA SER A 230 4.63 -6.05 -10.93
C SER A 230 5.18 -7.07 -11.93
N MET A 231 4.36 -8.06 -12.28
CA MET A 231 4.74 -9.18 -13.16
C MET A 231 4.68 -8.80 -14.64
N SER A 232 4.08 -7.68 -14.97
CA SER A 232 3.85 -7.20 -16.33
C SER A 232 4.55 -5.85 -16.56
N SER A 233 4.17 -5.14 -17.62
CA SER A 233 4.74 -3.82 -17.97
C SER A 233 4.24 -2.66 -17.08
N GLY A 234 3.80 -2.98 -15.86
CA GLY A 234 3.33 -2.00 -14.88
C GLY A 234 4.46 -1.42 -14.02
N ARG A 235 4.09 -0.47 -13.17
CA ARG A 235 4.92 0.03 -12.09
C ARG A 235 4.70 -0.82 -10.84
N VAL A 236 5.69 -0.88 -9.98
CA VAL A 236 5.48 -1.45 -8.64
C VAL A 236 4.83 -0.40 -7.74
N LEU A 237 5.40 0.80 -7.71
CA LEU A 237 4.89 1.91 -6.91
C LEU A 237 4.81 3.19 -7.74
N GLY A 238 3.63 3.75 -7.85
CA GLY A 238 3.42 5.13 -8.30
C GLY A 238 3.10 6.02 -7.11
N THR A 239 3.92 7.06 -6.85
CA THR A 239 3.81 7.88 -5.66
C THR A 239 3.17 9.23 -5.92
N CYS A 240 2.48 9.77 -4.90
CA CYS A 240 2.07 11.16 -4.80
C CYS A 240 2.12 11.61 -3.33
N GLY A 241 2.28 12.91 -3.08
CA GLY A 241 2.39 13.44 -1.72
C GLY A 241 3.73 13.10 -1.07
N VAL A 242 3.71 12.63 0.17
CA VAL A 242 4.92 12.23 0.90
C VAL A 242 4.95 10.73 1.08
N VAL A 243 6.00 10.08 0.58
CA VAL A 243 6.15 8.62 0.71
C VAL A 243 7.50 8.33 1.39
N THR A 244 7.44 7.59 2.49
CA THR A 244 8.63 7.12 3.21
C THR A 244 8.70 5.60 3.16
N ILE A 245 9.85 5.07 2.74
CA ILE A 245 10.16 3.65 2.64
C ILE A 245 11.32 3.38 3.58
N GLU A 246 11.04 2.65 4.67
CA GLU A 246 12.00 2.41 5.73
C GLU A 246 11.70 1.11 6.46
N GLU A 247 12.57 0.12 6.33
CA GLU A 247 12.44 -1.16 7.02
C GLU A 247 12.38 -0.99 8.53
N GLN A 248 11.37 -1.58 9.15
CA GLN A 248 11.17 -1.51 10.59
C GLN A 248 10.87 -2.89 11.18
N ASN A 249 11.09 -3.03 12.46
CA ASN A 249 10.75 -4.24 13.23
C ASN A 249 11.35 -5.54 12.64
N GLY A 250 12.52 -5.46 11.98
CA GLY A 250 13.17 -6.60 11.34
C GLY A 250 12.48 -7.11 10.08
N LYS A 251 11.54 -6.36 9.54
CA LYS A 251 10.89 -6.66 8.25
C LYS A 251 11.74 -6.16 7.09
N SER A 252 11.71 -6.89 5.97
CA SER A 252 12.40 -6.51 4.74
C SER A 252 11.42 -5.92 3.73
N ILE A 253 11.92 -5.00 2.91
CA ILE A 253 11.15 -4.40 1.82
C ILE A 253 11.76 -4.80 0.48
N LEU A 254 10.94 -5.33 -0.42
CA LEU A 254 11.33 -5.65 -1.78
C LEU A 254 10.35 -5.04 -2.80
N PHE A 255 10.85 -4.19 -3.69
CA PHE A 255 10.14 -3.76 -4.89
C PHE A 255 10.75 -4.44 -6.11
N GLU A 256 9.94 -5.20 -6.85
CA GLU A 256 10.38 -5.98 -7.99
C GLU A 256 9.51 -5.72 -9.23
N GLY A 257 10.09 -5.06 -10.23
CA GLY A 257 9.47 -4.84 -11.52
C GLY A 257 9.99 -5.82 -12.57
N GLU A 258 9.18 -6.80 -12.99
CA GLU A 258 9.57 -7.79 -14.00
C GLU A 258 9.19 -7.39 -15.43
N GLY A 259 8.50 -6.28 -15.59
CA GLY A 259 7.94 -5.80 -16.85
C GLY A 259 8.97 -5.63 -17.97
N THR A 260 8.49 -5.85 -19.19
CA THR A 260 9.33 -5.85 -20.41
C THR A 260 9.49 -4.49 -21.04
N GLN A 261 8.84 -3.45 -20.56
CA GLN A 261 8.81 -2.12 -21.16
C GLN A 261 9.14 -1.00 -20.18
N THR A 262 9.31 0.17 -20.67
CA THR A 262 9.84 1.43 -20.21
C THR A 262 9.26 2.04 -18.92
N LEU A 263 8.57 1.27 -18.08
CA LEU A 263 8.02 1.77 -16.83
C LEU A 263 9.01 1.57 -15.69
N VAL A 264 9.20 2.62 -14.91
CA VAL A 264 10.06 2.64 -13.74
C VAL A 264 9.39 1.87 -12.60
N ALA A 265 10.13 1.04 -11.85
CA ALA A 265 9.54 0.26 -10.75
C ALA A 265 8.92 1.19 -9.69
N ILE A 266 9.66 2.18 -9.21
CA ILE A 266 9.15 3.23 -8.30
C ILE A 266 9.17 4.56 -9.05
N ILE A 267 8.00 5.11 -9.36
CA ILE A 267 7.87 6.40 -10.03
C ILE A 267 7.37 7.47 -9.06
N ALA A 268 8.19 8.49 -8.85
CA ALA A 268 7.79 9.70 -8.14
C ALA A 268 7.09 10.64 -9.12
N ARG A 269 5.83 10.97 -8.84
CA ARG A 269 5.05 11.91 -9.66
C ARG A 269 5.25 13.33 -9.23
N LYS A 270 4.88 14.26 -10.08
CA LYS A 270 4.98 15.72 -9.81
C LYS A 270 4.41 16.08 -8.44
N GLY A 271 5.19 16.84 -7.67
CA GLY A 271 4.83 17.30 -6.32
C GLY A 271 5.04 16.24 -5.22
N THR A 272 5.60 15.09 -5.56
CA THR A 272 5.95 14.05 -4.57
C THR A 272 7.26 14.37 -3.84
N THR A 273 7.32 14.01 -2.56
CA THR A 273 8.57 13.78 -1.84
C THR A 273 8.68 12.28 -1.57
N LEU A 274 9.61 11.60 -2.23
CA LEU A 274 9.94 10.21 -2.00
C LEU A 274 11.19 10.11 -1.12
N ASN A 275 11.06 9.50 0.05
CA ASN A 275 12.17 9.21 0.95
C ASN A 275 12.44 7.70 0.96
N PHE A 276 13.45 7.25 0.24
CA PHE A 276 13.90 5.86 0.24
C PHE A 276 15.09 5.73 1.19
N LYS A 277 14.84 5.12 2.36
CA LYS A 277 15.82 5.02 3.45
C LYS A 277 16.38 3.61 3.63
N SER A 278 15.60 2.58 3.26
CA SER A 278 16.04 1.18 3.29
C SER A 278 15.14 0.31 2.40
N GLY A 279 15.51 -0.97 2.24
CA GLY A 279 14.84 -1.91 1.37
C GLY A 279 15.61 -2.18 0.08
N THR A 280 15.06 -3.02 -0.77
CA THR A 280 15.64 -3.40 -2.07
C THR A 280 14.70 -3.02 -3.21
N VAL A 281 15.25 -2.41 -4.25
CA VAL A 281 14.53 -2.15 -5.52
C VAL A 281 15.28 -2.81 -6.66
N LYS A 282 14.58 -3.54 -7.51
CA LYS A 282 15.12 -4.13 -8.74
C LYS A 282 14.15 -4.04 -9.91
N SER A 283 14.70 -3.79 -11.10
CA SER A 283 13.95 -3.69 -12.35
C SER A 283 14.83 -4.08 -13.54
N PRO A 284 15.02 -5.37 -13.81
CA PRO A 284 16.04 -5.86 -14.75
C PRO A 284 15.93 -5.32 -16.18
N LYS A 285 14.73 -4.90 -16.57
CA LYS A 285 14.45 -4.42 -17.93
C LYS A 285 14.12 -2.91 -17.99
N SER A 286 14.24 -2.21 -16.87
CA SER A 286 13.87 -0.81 -16.77
C SER A 286 14.67 -0.10 -15.67
N ALA A 287 14.23 1.08 -15.26
CA ALA A 287 14.79 1.79 -14.14
C ALA A 287 14.13 1.33 -12.81
N ALA A 288 14.93 1.30 -11.74
CA ALA A 288 14.43 1.01 -10.41
C ALA A 288 13.64 2.21 -9.84
N ILE A 289 14.24 3.40 -9.82
CA ILE A 289 13.61 4.62 -9.29
C ILE A 289 13.67 5.74 -10.33
N GLY A 290 12.61 6.53 -10.45
CA GLY A 290 12.61 7.70 -11.32
C GLY A 290 11.49 8.68 -11.03
N GLY A 291 11.51 9.82 -11.72
CA GLY A 291 10.56 10.90 -11.56
C GLY A 291 9.87 11.32 -12.86
N GLU A 292 8.73 12.00 -12.72
CA GLU A 292 7.95 12.59 -13.84
C GLU A 292 8.17 14.10 -14.00
N GLY A 293 8.99 14.73 -13.13
CA GLY A 293 9.29 16.17 -13.13
C GLY A 293 8.53 16.95 -12.04
N GLY A 294 9.27 17.75 -11.25
CA GLY A 294 8.73 18.55 -10.15
C GLY A 294 8.55 17.81 -8.83
N GLU A 295 9.25 16.70 -8.66
CA GLU A 295 9.33 15.92 -7.42
C GLU A 295 10.70 16.04 -6.76
N THR A 296 10.76 15.59 -5.51
CA THR A 296 12.00 15.40 -4.75
C THR A 296 12.17 13.92 -4.41
N ILE A 297 13.31 13.35 -4.76
CA ILE A 297 13.66 11.96 -4.49
C ILE A 297 14.90 11.95 -3.59
N ASN A 298 14.73 11.51 -2.35
CA ASN A 298 15.80 11.37 -1.37
C ASN A 298 16.11 9.88 -1.19
N ILE A 299 17.32 9.47 -1.51
CA ILE A 299 17.80 8.09 -1.38
C ILE A 299 18.94 8.12 -0.38
N THR A 300 18.70 7.65 0.85
CA THR A 300 19.67 7.74 1.95
C THR A 300 20.12 6.38 2.48
N GLY A 301 19.58 5.29 1.91
CA GLY A 301 19.97 3.93 2.27
C GLY A 301 19.30 2.90 1.37
N GLY A 302 19.43 1.62 1.74
CA GLY A 302 18.89 0.50 0.98
C GLY A 302 19.76 0.08 -0.21
N THR A 303 19.25 -0.87 -1.00
CA THR A 303 19.95 -1.46 -2.15
C THR A 303 19.15 -1.26 -3.42
N ILE A 304 19.77 -0.67 -4.42
CA ILE A 304 19.21 -0.49 -5.77
C ILE A 304 20.05 -1.36 -6.70
N ARG A 305 19.46 -2.44 -7.22
CA ARG A 305 20.26 -3.46 -7.92
C ARG A 305 19.56 -4.09 -9.10
N ASP A 306 20.36 -4.81 -9.91
CA ASP A 306 19.89 -5.64 -11.01
C ASP A 306 18.92 -4.88 -11.93
N SER A 307 19.25 -3.64 -12.28
CA SER A 307 18.39 -2.76 -13.07
C SER A 307 19.10 -2.23 -14.31
N LEU A 308 18.35 -1.89 -15.36
CA LEU A 308 18.94 -1.19 -16.49
C LEU A 308 19.46 0.18 -16.03
N TYR A 309 18.66 0.89 -15.24
CA TYR A 309 19.08 2.10 -14.56
C TYR A 309 18.68 2.02 -13.09
N GLY A 310 19.61 2.25 -12.18
CA GLY A 310 19.29 2.32 -10.75
C GLY A 310 18.36 3.51 -10.48
N VAL A 311 18.79 4.72 -10.85
CA VAL A 311 17.97 5.93 -10.81
C VAL A 311 17.94 6.57 -12.18
N ILE A 312 16.76 6.91 -12.68
CA ILE A 312 16.63 7.63 -13.94
C ILE A 312 16.03 9.03 -13.73
N VAL A 313 16.73 10.05 -14.23
CA VAL A 313 16.23 11.44 -14.29
C VAL A 313 15.85 11.74 -15.73
N ARG A 314 14.56 11.87 -16.00
CA ARG A 314 14.01 12.12 -17.35
C ARG A 314 13.53 13.52 -17.54
N TYR A 315 12.92 14.09 -16.51
CA TYR A 315 12.16 15.34 -16.60
C TYR A 315 12.72 16.37 -15.62
N ASN A 316 12.51 17.64 -15.91
CA ASN A 316 12.93 18.73 -15.07
C ASN A 316 11.68 19.48 -14.52
N PRO A 317 11.71 19.98 -13.28
CA PRO A 317 12.82 19.89 -12.31
C PRO A 317 12.65 18.70 -11.37
N THR A 318 13.29 17.57 -11.64
CA THR A 318 13.43 16.47 -10.68
C THR A 318 14.65 16.72 -9.80
N ALA A 319 14.45 16.79 -8.49
CA ALA A 319 15.54 16.85 -7.54
C ALA A 319 15.84 15.44 -7.01
N VAL A 320 17.04 14.92 -7.30
CA VAL A 320 17.50 13.63 -6.77
C VAL A 320 18.66 13.88 -5.83
N ASN A 321 18.52 13.45 -4.58
CA ASN A 321 19.55 13.49 -3.56
C ASN A 321 19.94 12.07 -3.19
N VAL A 322 21.23 11.74 -3.27
CA VAL A 322 21.78 10.43 -2.93
C VAL A 322 22.76 10.61 -1.78
N GLY A 323 22.56 9.87 -0.69
CA GLY A 323 23.37 9.99 0.51
C GLY A 323 23.41 8.74 1.38
N GLY A 324 24.00 8.85 2.54
CA GLY A 324 24.01 7.80 3.56
C GLY A 324 24.64 6.49 3.10
N ASN A 325 23.95 5.39 3.37
CA ASN A 325 24.45 4.03 3.12
C ASN A 325 23.78 3.35 1.91
N VAL A 326 23.30 4.11 0.92
CA VAL A 326 22.72 3.50 -0.28
C VAL A 326 23.78 2.67 -1.04
N VAL A 327 23.38 1.49 -1.50
CA VAL A 327 24.19 0.56 -2.27
C VAL A 327 23.62 0.44 -3.68
N PHE A 328 24.44 0.70 -4.67
CA PHE A 328 24.14 0.37 -6.08
C PHE A 328 24.90 -0.91 -6.45
N GLU A 329 24.18 -1.88 -7.04
CA GLU A 329 24.75 -3.19 -7.32
C GLU A 329 24.21 -3.75 -8.64
N ASN A 330 25.10 -4.19 -9.52
CA ASN A 330 24.76 -4.85 -10.79
C ASN A 330 23.81 -4.07 -11.71
N ASN A 331 23.77 -2.74 -11.62
CA ASN A 331 23.02 -1.92 -12.55
C ASN A 331 23.86 -1.67 -13.81
N VAL A 332 23.22 -1.50 -14.97
CA VAL A 332 23.96 -1.08 -16.18
C VAL A 332 24.50 0.35 -15.98
N ASN A 333 23.66 1.23 -15.42
CA ASN A 333 24.07 2.53 -14.88
C ASN A 333 23.38 2.72 -13.53
N ASP A 334 24.11 3.16 -12.51
CA ASP A 334 23.51 3.42 -11.20
C ASP A 334 22.63 4.68 -11.24
N ILE A 335 23.09 5.71 -11.93
CA ILE A 335 22.35 6.94 -12.16
C ILE A 335 22.38 7.24 -13.66
N TYR A 336 21.24 7.55 -14.25
CA TYR A 336 21.12 7.85 -15.66
C TYR A 336 20.38 9.18 -15.90
N LEU A 337 21.07 10.13 -16.51
CA LEU A 337 20.56 11.45 -16.85
C LEU A 337 20.10 11.46 -18.32
N ASN A 338 18.79 11.45 -18.56
CA ASN A 338 18.21 11.43 -19.89
C ASN A 338 17.80 12.84 -20.36
N LYS A 339 18.74 13.58 -20.93
CA LYS A 339 18.51 14.94 -21.43
C LYS A 339 17.70 15.00 -22.72
N LYS A 340 17.60 13.90 -23.45
CA LYS A 340 17.08 13.88 -24.82
C LYS A 340 15.69 14.48 -25.01
N ASP A 341 14.83 14.32 -24.02
CA ASP A 341 13.41 14.62 -24.21
C ASP A 341 12.97 16.01 -23.74
N HIS A 342 13.75 16.72 -22.88
CA HIS A 342 13.23 17.89 -22.17
C HIS A 342 14.19 19.06 -21.90
N GLY A 343 15.36 19.10 -22.50
CA GLY A 343 16.17 20.32 -22.78
C GLY A 343 16.69 21.15 -21.61
N ILE A 344 16.58 20.72 -20.33
CA ILE A 344 16.95 21.53 -19.17
C ILE A 344 17.76 20.73 -18.15
N ASP A 345 18.54 21.44 -17.33
CA ASP A 345 19.50 20.95 -16.35
C ASP A 345 18.95 19.85 -15.43
N GLN A 346 19.33 18.63 -15.67
CA GLN A 346 19.08 17.50 -14.77
C GLN A 346 20.18 17.46 -13.72
N ARG A 347 19.79 17.37 -12.46
CA ARG A 347 20.72 17.39 -11.35
C ARG A 347 20.52 16.22 -10.44
N VAL A 348 21.65 15.59 -10.06
CA VAL A 348 21.74 14.69 -8.91
C VAL A 348 22.73 15.32 -7.93
N THR A 349 22.29 15.42 -6.67
CA THR A 349 23.13 15.87 -5.58
C THR A 349 23.61 14.66 -4.80
N ILE A 350 24.91 14.47 -4.71
CA ILE A 350 25.51 13.50 -3.80
C ILE A 350 25.80 14.23 -2.49
N THR A 351 25.19 13.77 -1.41
CA THR A 351 25.34 14.42 -0.10
C THR A 351 26.65 14.01 0.58
N ASP A 352 27.15 14.85 1.49
CA ASP A 352 28.47 14.66 2.15
C ASP A 352 28.54 13.38 2.99
N ASP A 353 27.42 12.81 3.37
CA ASP A 353 27.33 11.56 4.15
C ASP A 353 27.31 10.29 3.28
N TYR A 354 27.32 10.42 1.94
CA TYR A 354 27.36 9.26 1.04
C TYR A 354 28.67 8.48 1.18
N LYS A 355 28.57 7.17 1.42
CA LYS A 355 29.74 6.31 1.68
C LYS A 355 30.07 5.35 0.54
N GLY A 356 29.27 5.38 -0.52
CA GLY A 356 29.45 4.48 -1.66
C GLY A 356 30.10 5.15 -2.87
N THR A 357 29.97 4.46 -3.99
CA THR A 357 30.27 4.95 -5.34
C THR A 357 29.05 4.70 -6.22
N ALA A 358 28.82 5.57 -7.19
CA ALA A 358 27.76 5.41 -8.18
C ALA A 358 28.30 5.72 -9.58
N SER A 359 28.02 4.87 -10.53
CA SER A 359 28.29 5.13 -11.94
C SER A 359 27.21 6.04 -12.53
N VAL A 360 27.62 7.00 -13.36
CA VAL A 360 26.68 7.94 -13.98
C VAL A 360 26.73 7.81 -15.49
N GLY A 361 25.60 7.49 -16.10
CA GLY A 361 25.40 7.43 -17.53
C GLY A 361 24.58 8.60 -18.05
N PHE A 362 24.79 8.97 -19.31
CA PHE A 362 24.12 10.08 -19.98
C PHE A 362 23.52 9.61 -21.31
N ALA A 363 22.33 10.10 -21.63
CA ALA A 363 21.79 9.99 -22.97
C ALA A 363 21.96 11.31 -23.70
N GLU A 364 22.91 11.37 -24.60
CA GLU A 364 22.95 12.39 -25.65
C GLU A 364 23.00 11.71 -27.02
N PRO A 365 22.28 12.27 -28.02
CA PRO A 365 22.16 11.62 -29.33
C PRO A 365 23.48 11.49 -30.08
N ASP A 366 24.46 12.36 -29.81
CA ASP A 366 25.63 12.56 -30.65
C ASP A 366 26.99 12.41 -29.93
N GLU A 367 27.00 12.09 -28.62
CA GLU A 367 28.27 11.97 -27.89
C GLU A 367 28.26 10.73 -26.98
N ASN A 368 29.20 9.83 -27.18
CA ASN A 368 29.56 8.79 -26.22
C ASN A 368 30.26 9.46 -25.02
N LEU A 369 29.50 10.01 -24.10
CA LEU A 369 30.08 10.52 -22.87
C LEU A 369 30.61 9.37 -22.01
N PRO A 370 31.80 9.51 -21.46
CA PRO A 370 32.35 8.49 -20.58
C PRO A 370 31.47 8.32 -19.34
N VAL A 371 31.29 7.09 -18.89
CA VAL A 371 30.70 6.80 -17.60
C VAL A 371 31.55 7.48 -16.53
N THR A 372 30.93 8.35 -15.74
CA THR A 372 31.60 9.06 -14.64
C THR A 372 31.16 8.43 -13.32
N THR A 373 32.10 8.22 -12.42
CA THR A 373 31.81 7.78 -11.05
C THR A 373 31.78 8.96 -10.11
N LEU A 374 30.70 9.10 -9.36
CA LEU A 374 30.56 10.15 -8.33
C LEU A 374 30.92 9.58 -6.96
N THR A 375 31.60 10.39 -6.16
CA THR A 375 31.98 10.09 -4.79
C THR A 375 31.50 11.23 -3.87
N ASN A 376 31.73 11.10 -2.56
CA ASN A 376 31.28 12.05 -1.54
C ASN A 376 31.39 13.53 -1.93
N GLY A 377 30.31 14.28 -1.69
CA GLY A 377 30.29 15.73 -1.82
C GLY A 377 30.26 16.26 -3.24
N GLU A 378 30.16 15.40 -4.24
CA GLU A 378 30.08 15.82 -5.64
C GLU A 378 28.65 16.03 -6.09
N SER A 379 28.42 17.11 -6.81
CA SER A 379 27.15 17.34 -7.52
C SER A 379 27.43 17.34 -9.02
N TYR A 380 26.58 16.68 -9.78
CA TYR A 380 26.66 16.69 -11.23
C TYR A 380 25.42 17.35 -11.82
N GLN A 381 25.71 18.36 -12.64
CA GLN A 381 24.67 19.07 -13.41
C GLN A 381 25.13 19.09 -14.88
N LYS A 382 24.23 18.73 -15.76
CA LYS A 382 24.47 18.83 -17.20
C LYS A 382 23.40 19.65 -17.90
#